data_37eb3f57f5070bf0740765fd1b50db5a
#
_entry.id   37eb3f57f5070bf0740765fd1b50db5a
#
_cell.length_a   1.000
_cell.length_b   1.000
_cell.length_c   1.000
_cell.angle_alpha   90.00
_cell.angle_beta   90.00
_cell.angle_gamma   90.00
#
_symmetry.space_group_name_H-M   'P 1'
#
loop_
_entity.id
_entity.type
_entity.pdbx_description
1 polymer ?
#
loop_
_entity_poly.entity_id
_entity_poly.type
_entity_poly.pdbx_seq_one_letter_code
_entity_poly.pdbx_strand_id
1 'polypeptide(L)'
;VFKLRASLSGIDKNKLLDSNEHSIPYITRSDFNNGVSLFVGKEQKDKFKIDNGNVITIGLDTQTVFYQPYSFYTGQNIQVLYNNHLNKYVAKFIIPLLKMQVSKLSWGGNGATLGRLKRMQLLLPISDDGQPDYAFMEMFIKEREAQKRKEYLDYCKEQLKIIGGYNLIPLAEKQWKAFFIVDVFDRIQRGKRLKTADHLTGSIPYVSSSALNNGVDNFVSNDKGVRKFSDCLSLANSGSVGSTFYEPFEFVASDHITHLKSDKFNKYHYLFLATITSRLSQKYNFNREINDKRISREIVLLPVTSGNEPDYDYME
;
A
#
# COMPACT_ATOMS: atom_id res chain seq x y z
N VAL A 1 30.81 3.42 11.81
CA VAL A 1 30.17 2.49 10.87
C VAL A 1 29.90 3.16 9.53
N PHE A 2 29.28 4.35 9.46
CA PHE A 2 28.96 5.06 8.24
C PHE A 2 29.68 6.38 8.09
N LYS A 3 30.06 6.71 6.83
CA LYS A 3 30.35 8.09 6.44
C LYS A 3 29.02 8.75 6.05
N LEU A 4 28.79 9.98 6.53
CA LEU A 4 27.54 10.72 6.36
C LEU A 4 27.79 12.06 5.69
N ARG A 5 26.96 12.40 4.73
CA ARG A 5 26.95 13.71 4.06
C ARG A 5 25.54 14.09 3.61
N ALA A 6 25.32 15.33 3.29
CA ALA A 6 24.16 15.72 2.50
C ALA A 6 24.28 15.18 1.07
N SER A 7 23.16 15.02 0.39
CA SER A 7 23.16 14.69 -1.04
C SER A 7 23.86 15.77 -1.87
N LEU A 8 24.42 15.39 -3.02
CA LEU A 8 25.19 16.28 -3.89
C LEU A 8 24.30 17.18 -4.75
N SER A 9 23.07 16.79 -4.97
CA SER A 9 22.15 17.49 -5.87
C SER A 9 21.22 18.47 -5.17
N GLY A 10 20.31 18.02 -4.33
CA GLY A 10 19.35 18.91 -3.63
C GLY A 10 18.51 19.78 -4.56
N ILE A 11 18.04 19.25 -5.68
CA ILE A 11 17.35 19.99 -6.74
C ILE A 11 15.91 20.26 -6.31
N ASP A 12 15.46 21.49 -6.45
CA ASP A 12 14.02 21.79 -6.40
C ASP A 12 13.33 21.19 -7.64
N LYS A 13 12.18 20.53 -7.47
CA LYS A 13 11.44 19.85 -8.55
C LYS A 13 11.23 20.77 -9.77
N ASN A 14 10.94 22.04 -9.53
CA ASN A 14 10.71 23.05 -10.58
C ASN A 14 11.98 23.47 -11.35
N LYS A 15 13.16 23.02 -10.89
CA LYS A 15 14.47 23.33 -11.50
C LYS A 15 15.08 22.13 -12.22
N LEU A 16 14.38 21.00 -12.25
CA LEU A 16 14.75 19.84 -13.05
C LEU A 16 14.77 20.23 -14.53
N LEU A 17 15.76 19.76 -15.26
CA LEU A 17 15.79 19.91 -16.71
C LEU A 17 14.87 18.85 -17.33
N ASP A 18 14.12 19.30 -18.31
CA ASP A 18 13.31 18.39 -19.13
C ASP A 18 14.23 17.57 -20.06
N SER A 19 13.89 16.32 -20.28
CA SER A 19 14.67 15.40 -21.09
C SER A 19 13.74 14.36 -21.72
N ASN A 20 14.10 13.90 -22.91
CA ASN A 20 13.42 12.76 -23.55
C ASN A 20 13.81 11.41 -22.94
N GLU A 21 14.91 11.36 -22.18
CA GLU A 21 15.36 10.17 -21.45
C GLU A 21 15.09 10.33 -19.95
N HIS A 22 14.33 9.43 -19.39
CA HIS A 22 13.98 9.38 -17.97
C HIS A 22 14.52 8.11 -17.34
N SER A 23 15.85 8.05 -17.13
CA SER A 23 16.54 6.85 -16.64
C SER A 23 17.09 6.96 -15.22
N ILE A 24 17.25 8.18 -14.68
CA ILE A 24 17.85 8.43 -13.38
C ILE A 24 16.75 8.71 -12.34
N PRO A 25 16.66 7.95 -11.23
CA PRO A 25 15.68 8.19 -10.18
C PRO A 25 15.95 9.54 -9.49
N TYR A 26 14.88 10.28 -9.26
CA TYR A 26 14.88 11.51 -8.46
C TYR A 26 14.23 11.21 -7.10
N ILE A 27 15.07 11.20 -6.07
CA ILE A 27 14.71 10.82 -4.70
C ILE A 27 14.23 12.04 -3.93
N THR A 28 13.10 11.90 -3.27
CA THR A 28 12.52 12.90 -2.38
C THR A 28 12.31 12.34 -0.98
N ARG A 29 11.72 13.13 -0.10
CA ARG A 29 11.34 12.70 1.26
C ARG A 29 10.05 11.90 1.30
N SER A 30 9.59 11.35 0.18
CA SER A 30 8.39 10.51 0.10
C SER A 30 8.58 9.19 0.83
N ASP A 31 7.54 8.70 1.49
CA ASP A 31 7.50 7.36 2.09
C ASP A 31 7.22 6.26 1.06
N PHE A 32 6.78 6.64 -0.13
CA PHE A 32 6.38 5.72 -1.19
C PHE A 32 7.51 5.44 -2.18
N ASN A 33 7.43 4.30 -2.87
CA ASN A 33 8.31 3.93 -3.97
C ASN A 33 9.81 4.08 -3.67
N ASN A 34 10.24 3.71 -2.47
CA ASN A 34 11.65 3.84 -2.05
C ASN A 34 12.17 5.29 -2.12
N GLY A 35 11.27 6.28 -1.93
CA GLY A 35 11.57 7.70 -2.05
C GLY A 35 11.63 8.23 -3.49
N VAL A 36 11.49 7.37 -4.50
CA VAL A 36 11.50 7.78 -5.92
C VAL A 36 10.20 8.50 -6.26
N SER A 37 10.30 9.77 -6.57
CA SER A 37 9.16 10.60 -6.96
C SER A 37 8.92 10.57 -8.47
N LEU A 38 9.98 10.52 -9.26
CA LEU A 38 9.96 10.44 -10.73
C LEU A 38 11.33 10.03 -11.25
N PHE A 39 11.44 9.80 -12.54
CA PHE A 39 12.71 9.60 -13.22
C PHE A 39 13.04 10.83 -14.06
N VAL A 40 14.33 11.18 -14.16
CA VAL A 40 14.83 12.36 -14.87
C VAL A 40 15.94 11.97 -15.84
N GLY A 41 16.29 12.88 -16.75
CA GLY A 41 17.44 12.72 -17.62
C GLY A 41 18.76 12.74 -16.85
N LYS A 42 19.78 12.15 -17.47
CA LYS A 42 21.13 12.07 -16.90
C LYS A 42 21.76 13.47 -16.73
N GLU A 43 21.47 14.39 -17.62
CA GLU A 43 22.01 15.73 -17.60
C GLU A 43 21.13 16.68 -16.78
N GLN A 44 21.73 17.32 -15.81
CA GLN A 44 21.15 18.39 -15.00
C GLN A 44 22.11 19.59 -14.99
N LYS A 45 21.71 20.74 -14.44
CA LYS A 45 22.59 21.90 -14.32
C LYS A 45 23.89 21.53 -13.60
N ASP A 46 25.03 21.99 -14.07
CA ASP A 46 26.39 21.61 -13.63
C ASP A 46 26.62 21.66 -12.11
N LYS A 47 25.93 22.56 -11.42
CA LYS A 47 26.02 22.66 -9.96
C LYS A 47 25.38 21.50 -9.21
N PHE A 48 24.50 20.72 -9.86
CA PHE A 48 23.83 19.59 -9.27
C PHE A 48 24.51 18.30 -9.72
N LYS A 49 25.25 17.69 -8.81
CA LYS A 49 25.97 16.45 -9.12
C LYS A 49 25.14 15.24 -8.74
N ILE A 50 25.26 14.20 -9.55
CA ILE A 50 24.63 12.91 -9.29
C ILE A 50 25.25 12.26 -8.06
N ASP A 51 24.45 11.65 -7.22
CA ASP A 51 24.88 10.80 -6.13
C ASP A 51 25.08 9.36 -6.63
N ASN A 52 26.16 8.72 -6.20
CA ASN A 52 26.39 7.31 -6.49
C ASN A 52 25.42 6.42 -5.75
N GLY A 53 25.06 5.28 -6.36
CA GLY A 53 24.29 4.22 -5.73
C GLY A 53 25.07 3.47 -4.65
N ASN A 54 24.46 2.37 -4.18
CA ASN A 54 24.94 1.55 -3.07
C ASN A 54 25.07 2.35 -1.77
N VAL A 55 24.06 3.12 -1.44
CA VAL A 55 24.00 3.97 -0.26
C VAL A 55 22.63 3.86 0.44
N ILE A 56 22.55 4.31 1.69
CA ILE A 56 21.28 4.53 2.38
C ILE A 56 20.97 6.02 2.39
N THR A 57 19.73 6.38 2.02
CA THR A 57 19.22 7.75 2.09
C THR A 57 18.32 7.92 3.30
N ILE A 58 18.40 9.10 3.96
CA ILE A 58 17.51 9.49 5.06
C ILE A 58 16.90 10.85 4.75
N GLY A 59 15.57 10.93 4.75
CA GLY A 59 14.83 12.19 4.67
C GLY A 59 14.92 12.95 5.99
N LEU A 60 15.34 14.23 5.95
CA LEU A 60 15.55 15.05 7.15
C LEU A 60 14.24 15.26 7.94
N ASP A 61 13.16 15.55 7.24
CA ASP A 61 11.88 15.95 7.84
C ASP A 61 10.93 14.75 8.06
N THR A 62 10.98 13.76 7.17
CA THR A 62 10.07 12.61 7.15
C THR A 62 10.64 11.37 7.82
N GLN A 63 11.93 11.37 8.17
CA GLN A 63 12.66 10.25 8.74
C GLN A 63 12.61 8.97 7.90
N THR A 64 12.33 9.10 6.60
CA THR A 64 12.35 7.99 5.65
C THR A 64 13.75 7.43 5.51
N VAL A 65 13.88 6.12 5.47
CA VAL A 65 15.18 5.43 5.34
C VAL A 65 15.08 4.38 4.24
N PHE A 66 15.88 4.55 3.18
CA PHE A 66 15.84 3.67 2.01
C PHE A 66 17.24 3.33 1.50
N TYR A 67 17.39 2.14 0.94
CA TYR A 67 18.57 1.75 0.19
C TYR A 67 18.42 2.14 -1.28
N GLN A 68 19.44 2.84 -1.80
CA GLN A 68 19.50 3.27 -3.20
C GLN A 68 20.58 2.45 -3.92
N PRO A 69 20.19 1.46 -4.74
CA PRO A 69 21.15 0.60 -5.43
C PRO A 69 21.86 1.29 -6.59
N TYR A 70 21.23 2.26 -7.23
CA TYR A 70 21.70 2.94 -8.43
C TYR A 70 22.01 4.40 -8.16
N SER A 71 22.73 5.05 -9.09
CA SER A 71 22.96 6.49 -9.04
C SER A 71 21.64 7.27 -9.16
N PHE A 72 21.55 8.42 -8.47
CA PHE A 72 20.32 9.15 -8.35
C PHE A 72 20.55 10.65 -8.18
N TYR A 73 19.53 11.45 -8.46
CA TYR A 73 19.42 12.84 -8.02
C TYR A 73 18.46 12.93 -6.83
N THR A 74 18.56 14.01 -6.06
CA THR A 74 17.66 14.22 -4.91
C THR A 74 17.00 15.58 -4.94
N GLY A 75 15.83 15.63 -4.30
CA GLY A 75 15.30 16.88 -3.75
C GLY A 75 16.10 17.35 -2.54
N GLN A 76 15.62 18.44 -1.93
CA GLN A 76 16.27 19.04 -0.75
C GLN A 76 16.14 18.14 0.49
N ASN A 77 17.06 18.30 1.43
CA ASN A 77 17.01 17.71 2.77
C ASN A 77 17.09 16.17 2.79
N ILE A 78 17.90 15.59 1.91
CA ILE A 78 18.24 14.16 1.92
C ILE A 78 19.69 13.99 2.43
N GLN A 79 19.86 13.12 3.43
CA GLN A 79 21.15 12.70 3.93
C GLN A 79 21.54 11.36 3.31
N VAL A 80 22.83 11.18 3.04
CA VAL A 80 23.39 9.98 2.40
C VAL A 80 24.37 9.30 3.36
N LEU A 81 24.16 8.02 3.60
CA LEU A 81 25.01 7.18 4.42
C LEU A 81 25.73 6.20 3.51
N TYR A 82 27.04 6.19 3.64
CA TYR A 82 27.95 5.36 2.83
C TYR A 82 28.83 4.49 3.70
N ASN A 83 29.04 3.23 3.27
CA ASN A 83 29.94 2.27 3.89
C ASN A 83 30.48 1.31 2.82
N ASN A 84 31.80 0.98 2.86
CA ASN A 84 32.42 0.09 1.88
C ASN A 84 31.90 -1.35 1.91
N HIS A 85 31.36 -1.79 3.05
CA HIS A 85 30.76 -3.13 3.22
C HIS A 85 29.26 -3.15 2.90
N LEU A 86 28.69 -2.01 2.50
CA LEU A 86 27.27 -1.93 2.20
C LEU A 86 26.95 -2.68 0.90
N ASN A 87 25.94 -3.50 0.95
CA ASN A 87 25.26 -4.10 -0.18
C ASN A 87 23.76 -4.21 0.14
N LYS A 88 22.95 -4.72 -0.78
CA LYS A 88 21.49 -4.80 -0.59
C LYS A 88 21.09 -5.61 0.65
N TYR A 89 21.84 -6.62 1.06
CA TYR A 89 21.52 -7.46 2.20
C TYR A 89 21.91 -6.78 3.51
N VAL A 90 23.12 -6.25 3.59
CA VAL A 90 23.58 -5.45 4.72
C VAL A 90 22.66 -4.23 4.93
N ALA A 91 22.25 -3.57 3.84
CA ALA A 91 21.28 -2.48 3.91
C ALA A 91 19.94 -2.94 4.50
N LYS A 92 19.39 -4.07 4.05
CA LYS A 92 18.12 -4.63 4.58
C LYS A 92 18.21 -4.97 6.06
N PHE A 93 19.37 -5.41 6.56
CA PHE A 93 19.59 -5.64 7.99
C PHE A 93 19.62 -4.32 8.79
N ILE A 94 20.32 -3.31 8.29
CA ILE A 94 20.58 -2.07 9.01
C ILE A 94 19.39 -1.08 8.94
N ILE A 95 18.65 -1.03 7.85
CA ILE A 95 17.53 -0.07 7.67
C ILE A 95 16.49 -0.14 8.80
N PRO A 96 16.01 -1.30 9.27
CA PRO A 96 15.09 -1.36 10.40
C PRO A 96 15.68 -0.74 11.67
N LEU A 97 16.96 -0.97 11.95
CA LEU A 97 17.66 -0.39 13.09
C LEU A 97 17.78 1.13 12.99
N LEU A 98 18.10 1.63 11.79
CA LEU A 98 18.10 3.07 11.52
C LEU A 98 16.70 3.66 11.68
N LYS A 99 15.65 3.02 11.15
CA LYS A 99 14.26 3.48 11.32
C LYS A 99 13.87 3.60 12.78
N MET A 100 14.23 2.63 13.62
CA MET A 100 14.00 2.71 15.08
C MET A 100 14.71 3.90 15.73
N GLN A 101 15.88 4.29 15.26
CA GLN A 101 16.61 5.43 15.81
C GLN A 101 16.06 6.77 15.29
N VAL A 102 15.81 6.88 13.99
CA VAL A 102 15.29 8.12 13.40
C VAL A 102 13.83 8.40 13.79
N SER A 103 13.05 7.38 14.17
CA SER A 103 11.69 7.57 14.70
C SER A 103 11.64 8.38 16.01
N LYS A 104 12.76 8.53 16.70
CA LYS A 104 12.90 9.41 17.87
C LYS A 104 13.02 10.90 17.49
N LEU A 105 13.20 11.17 16.22
CA LEU A 105 13.26 12.51 15.64
C LEU A 105 11.88 12.92 15.11
N SER A 106 11.66 14.21 14.92
CA SER A 106 10.38 14.72 14.42
C SER A 106 10.59 15.96 13.56
N TRP A 107 9.64 16.24 12.71
CA TRP A 107 9.57 17.51 11.99
C TRP A 107 9.37 18.68 12.97
N GLY A 108 9.76 19.88 12.58
CA GLY A 108 9.54 21.08 13.42
C GLY A 108 10.65 21.37 14.44
N GLY A 109 11.91 21.13 14.08
CA GLY A 109 13.09 21.48 14.91
C GLY A 109 13.89 20.30 15.42
N ASN A 110 13.37 19.09 15.32
CA ASN A 110 14.04 17.84 15.72
C ASN A 110 14.28 16.86 14.55
N GLY A 111 14.49 17.36 13.33
CA GLY A 111 14.71 16.55 12.13
C GLY A 111 16.07 15.82 12.11
N ALA A 112 16.23 14.89 11.14
CA ALA A 112 17.41 14.03 10.97
C ALA A 112 18.61 14.79 10.37
N THR A 113 19.10 15.82 11.07
CA THR A 113 20.27 16.59 10.65
C THR A 113 21.54 15.75 10.71
N LEU A 114 22.56 16.10 9.90
CA LEU A 114 23.87 15.42 9.93
C LEU A 114 24.47 15.36 11.33
N GLY A 115 24.36 16.44 12.12
CA GLY A 115 24.88 16.49 13.48
C GLY A 115 24.19 15.51 14.42
N ARG A 116 22.88 15.31 14.29
CA ARG A 116 22.12 14.32 15.06
C ARG A 116 22.44 12.90 14.61
N LEU A 117 22.43 12.65 13.29
CA LEU A 117 22.75 11.34 12.74
C LEU A 117 24.16 10.87 13.13
N LYS A 118 25.16 11.77 13.15
CA LYS A 118 26.54 11.45 13.57
C LYS A 118 26.64 11.01 15.03
N ARG A 119 25.72 11.42 15.90
CA ARG A 119 25.67 11.03 17.31
C ARG A 119 24.80 9.80 17.58
N MET A 120 24.08 9.31 16.58
CA MET A 120 23.28 8.10 16.74
C MET A 120 24.17 6.86 16.88
N GLN A 121 23.74 5.99 17.77
CA GLN A 121 24.36 4.68 18.00
C GLN A 121 23.42 3.57 17.53
N LEU A 122 23.98 2.57 16.87
CA LEU A 122 23.29 1.35 16.46
C LEU A 122 23.90 0.17 17.17
N LEU A 123 23.07 -0.72 17.68
CA LEU A 123 23.51 -2.03 18.13
C LEU A 123 23.63 -2.94 16.90
N LEU A 124 24.83 -3.44 16.64
CA LEU A 124 25.14 -4.31 15.52
C LEU A 124 25.79 -5.60 16.04
N PRO A 125 25.64 -6.72 15.36
CA PRO A 125 26.45 -7.91 15.62
C PRO A 125 27.92 -7.58 15.38
N ILE A 126 28.78 -8.16 16.20
CA ILE A 126 30.23 -7.99 16.12
C ILE A 126 30.90 -9.33 15.82
N SER A 127 31.97 -9.29 15.05
CA SER A 127 32.91 -10.40 14.84
C SER A 127 33.89 -10.54 16.01
N ASP A 128 34.68 -11.61 16.01
CA ASP A 128 35.63 -11.91 17.11
C ASP A 128 36.66 -10.80 17.32
N ASP A 129 36.95 -9.99 16.32
CA ASP A 129 37.82 -8.82 16.38
C ASP A 129 37.15 -7.54 16.90
N GLY A 130 35.87 -7.66 17.31
CA GLY A 130 35.07 -6.54 17.85
C GLY A 130 34.57 -5.55 16.80
N GLN A 131 34.72 -5.85 15.51
CA GLN A 131 34.19 -5.02 14.42
C GLN A 131 32.77 -5.45 14.05
N PRO A 132 31.97 -4.58 13.39
CA PRO A 132 30.65 -4.98 12.88
C PRO A 132 30.74 -6.18 11.94
N ASP A 133 29.99 -7.24 12.24
CA ASP A 133 29.98 -8.48 11.45
C ASP A 133 29.04 -8.34 10.23
N TYR A 134 29.55 -7.78 9.16
CA TYR A 134 28.79 -7.60 7.91
C TYR A 134 28.50 -8.93 7.22
N ALA A 135 29.35 -9.96 7.40
CA ALA A 135 29.13 -11.28 6.84
C ALA A 135 27.92 -11.96 7.48
N PHE A 136 27.81 -11.88 8.81
CA PHE A 136 26.63 -12.34 9.53
C PHE A 136 25.36 -11.60 9.07
N MET A 137 25.39 -10.26 8.98
CA MET A 137 24.23 -9.46 8.54
C MET A 137 23.74 -9.89 7.16
N GLU A 138 24.68 -10.11 6.24
CA GLU A 138 24.36 -10.54 4.87
C GLU A 138 23.77 -11.96 4.86
N MET A 139 24.41 -12.90 5.55
CA MET A 139 23.95 -14.28 5.65
C MET A 139 22.56 -14.36 6.28
N PHE A 140 22.32 -13.66 7.38
CA PHE A 140 21.03 -13.60 8.07
C PHE A 140 19.90 -13.17 7.14
N ILE A 141 20.12 -12.11 6.35
CA ILE A 141 19.09 -11.63 5.40
C ILE A 141 18.88 -12.60 4.25
N LYS A 142 19.95 -13.19 3.70
CA LYS A 142 19.82 -14.21 2.66
C LYS A 142 19.02 -15.42 3.12
N GLU A 143 19.26 -15.87 4.34
CA GLU A 143 18.51 -16.98 4.95
C GLU A 143 17.04 -16.63 5.14
N ARG A 144 16.74 -15.43 5.66
CA ARG A 144 15.36 -14.94 5.81
C ARG A 144 14.66 -14.80 4.47
N GLU A 145 15.32 -14.30 3.43
CA GLU A 145 14.73 -14.22 2.08
C GLU A 145 14.44 -15.62 1.51
N ALA A 146 15.36 -16.56 1.69
CA ALA A 146 15.18 -17.95 1.24
C ALA A 146 14.00 -18.62 1.95
N GLN A 147 13.89 -18.42 3.28
CA GLN A 147 12.79 -18.93 4.08
C GLN A 147 11.44 -18.34 3.60
N LYS A 148 11.37 -17.00 3.47
CA LYS A 148 10.14 -16.33 3.01
C LYS A 148 9.75 -16.72 1.59
N ARG A 149 10.73 -16.90 0.71
CA ARG A 149 10.48 -17.38 -0.65
C ARG A 149 9.91 -18.80 -0.65
N LYS A 150 10.45 -19.68 0.21
CA LYS A 150 9.93 -21.05 0.35
C LYS A 150 8.49 -21.03 0.85
N GLU A 151 8.21 -20.32 1.95
CA GLU A 151 6.85 -20.17 2.49
C GLU A 151 5.86 -19.68 1.42
N TYR A 152 6.25 -18.68 0.64
CA TYR A 152 5.41 -18.15 -0.44
C TYR A 152 5.20 -19.16 -1.58
N LEU A 153 6.24 -19.87 -1.98
CA LEU A 153 6.12 -20.91 -3.03
C LEU A 153 5.24 -22.07 -2.58
N ASP A 154 5.35 -22.48 -1.32
CA ASP A 154 4.52 -23.54 -0.77
C ASP A 154 3.04 -23.08 -0.70
N TYR A 155 2.78 -21.86 -0.28
CA TYR A 155 1.46 -21.25 -0.36
C TYR A 155 0.91 -21.22 -1.80
N CYS A 156 1.70 -20.77 -2.77
CA CYS A 156 1.28 -20.76 -4.17
C CYS A 156 0.95 -22.17 -4.70
N LYS A 157 1.76 -23.18 -4.34
CA LYS A 157 1.48 -24.58 -4.74
C LYS A 157 0.16 -25.08 -4.19
N GLU A 158 -0.15 -24.78 -2.94
CA GLU A 158 -1.43 -25.17 -2.34
C GLU A 158 -2.59 -24.44 -3.01
N GLN A 159 -2.47 -23.15 -3.30
CA GLN A 159 -3.52 -22.41 -4.02
C GLN A 159 -3.73 -22.96 -5.44
N LEU A 160 -2.65 -23.29 -6.16
CA LEU A 160 -2.74 -23.88 -7.50
C LEU A 160 -3.40 -25.26 -7.52
N LYS A 161 -3.27 -26.07 -6.45
CA LYS A 161 -4.02 -27.33 -6.34
C LYS A 161 -5.52 -27.08 -6.27
N ILE A 162 -5.93 -26.03 -5.56
CA ILE A 162 -7.35 -25.64 -5.43
C ILE A 162 -7.90 -25.19 -6.77
N ILE A 163 -7.13 -24.36 -7.51
CA ILE A 163 -7.54 -23.77 -8.80
C ILE A 163 -7.38 -24.75 -9.96
N GLY A 164 -6.43 -25.69 -9.91
CA GLY A 164 -6.01 -26.53 -11.03
C GLY A 164 -7.04 -27.57 -11.51
N GLY A 165 -8.23 -27.66 -10.89
CA GLY A 165 -9.33 -28.54 -11.28
C GLY A 165 -10.42 -27.89 -12.13
N TYR A 166 -10.34 -26.60 -12.40
CA TYR A 166 -11.38 -25.84 -13.11
C TYR A 166 -11.04 -25.67 -14.58
N ASN A 167 -11.98 -26.10 -15.44
CA ASN A 167 -11.93 -25.85 -16.88
C ASN A 167 -12.59 -24.48 -17.14
N LEU A 168 -11.80 -23.40 -16.96
CA LEU A 168 -12.30 -22.03 -17.05
C LEU A 168 -12.59 -21.66 -18.50
N ILE A 169 -13.82 -21.29 -18.81
CA ILE A 169 -14.18 -20.59 -20.04
C ILE A 169 -13.53 -19.21 -19.97
N PRO A 170 -12.75 -18.78 -20.99
CA PRO A 170 -12.17 -17.42 -21.01
C PRO A 170 -13.23 -16.33 -20.85
N LEU A 171 -12.92 -15.27 -20.13
CA LEU A 171 -13.85 -14.14 -19.90
C LEU A 171 -14.45 -13.57 -21.21
N ALA A 172 -13.67 -13.57 -22.29
CA ALA A 172 -14.11 -13.08 -23.61
C ALA A 172 -15.13 -14.00 -24.29
N GLU A 173 -15.17 -15.28 -23.93
CA GLU A 173 -16.08 -16.30 -24.50
C GLU A 173 -17.33 -16.50 -23.62
N LYS A 174 -17.27 -16.02 -22.37
CA LYS A 174 -18.40 -16.10 -21.44
C LYS A 174 -19.49 -15.11 -21.84
N GLN A 175 -20.74 -15.55 -21.76
CA GLN A 175 -21.89 -14.67 -21.98
C GLN A 175 -22.16 -13.84 -20.71
N TRP A 176 -22.48 -12.57 -20.91
CA TRP A 176 -22.73 -11.57 -19.86
C TRP A 176 -24.11 -10.93 -20.05
N LYS A 177 -24.79 -10.66 -18.94
CA LYS A 177 -26.09 -10.00 -18.89
C LYS A 177 -26.11 -8.91 -17.82
N ALA A 178 -26.96 -7.94 -18.01
CA ALA A 178 -27.18 -6.83 -17.07
C ALA A 178 -28.16 -7.23 -15.98
N PHE A 179 -27.80 -6.95 -14.72
CA PHE A 179 -28.65 -7.16 -13.54
C PHE A 179 -28.68 -5.90 -12.68
N PHE A 180 -29.80 -5.61 -12.05
CA PHE A 180 -29.81 -4.57 -11.03
C PHE A 180 -29.03 -5.04 -9.80
N ILE A 181 -28.28 -4.14 -9.17
CA ILE A 181 -27.52 -4.45 -7.93
C ILE A 181 -28.45 -5.01 -6.83
N VAL A 182 -29.67 -4.50 -6.75
CA VAL A 182 -30.68 -4.97 -5.78
C VAL A 182 -31.18 -6.38 -6.02
N ASP A 183 -30.99 -6.93 -7.22
CA ASP A 183 -31.34 -8.30 -7.54
C ASP A 183 -30.15 -9.27 -7.26
N VAL A 184 -28.95 -8.72 -7.11
CA VAL A 184 -27.71 -9.46 -6.84
C VAL A 184 -27.43 -9.59 -5.35
N PHE A 185 -27.68 -8.53 -4.58
CA PHE A 185 -27.41 -8.48 -3.14
C PHE A 185 -28.72 -8.42 -2.34
N ASP A 186 -28.89 -9.36 -1.42
CA ASP A 186 -30.09 -9.46 -0.58
C ASP A 186 -30.20 -8.31 0.43
N ARG A 187 -29.06 -7.74 0.81
CA ARG A 187 -28.99 -6.65 1.81
C ARG A 187 -28.04 -5.56 1.32
N ILE A 188 -28.60 -4.37 1.20
CA ILE A 188 -27.87 -3.15 0.85
C ILE A 188 -28.20 -2.12 1.94
N GLN A 189 -27.22 -1.73 2.71
CA GLN A 189 -27.44 -0.79 3.81
C GLN A 189 -26.26 0.13 4.02
N ARG A 190 -26.52 1.41 4.16
CA ARG A 190 -25.56 2.42 4.51
C ARG A 190 -25.11 2.29 5.96
N GLY A 191 -23.84 2.57 6.25
CA GLY A 191 -23.32 2.71 7.60
C GLY A 191 -23.94 3.89 8.35
N LYS A 192 -23.40 4.24 9.51
CA LYS A 192 -23.90 5.33 10.34
C LYS A 192 -22.77 6.25 10.75
N ARG A 193 -23.04 7.56 10.71
CA ARG A 193 -22.05 8.56 11.07
C ARG A 193 -21.55 8.38 12.49
N LEU A 194 -20.24 8.28 12.61
CA LEU A 194 -19.48 8.35 13.86
C LEU A 194 -18.39 9.39 13.67
N LYS A 195 -18.43 10.48 14.44
CA LYS A 195 -17.40 11.52 14.34
C LYS A 195 -16.10 11.04 14.95
N THR A 196 -14.96 11.47 14.41
CA THR A 196 -13.63 11.10 14.93
C THR A 196 -13.46 11.41 16.42
N ALA A 197 -14.06 12.52 16.89
CA ALA A 197 -14.04 12.89 18.31
C ALA A 197 -14.81 11.90 19.23
N ASP A 198 -15.72 11.12 18.66
CA ASP A 198 -16.56 10.15 19.38
C ASP A 198 -15.98 8.72 19.27
N HIS A 199 -14.82 8.53 18.63
CA HIS A 199 -14.14 7.23 18.54
C HIS A 199 -13.61 6.81 19.90
N LEU A 200 -14.05 5.65 20.37
CA LEU A 200 -13.49 4.97 21.53
C LEU A 200 -12.44 4.00 21.03
N THR A 201 -11.20 4.11 21.50
CA THR A 201 -10.09 3.21 21.11
C THR A 201 -10.46 1.75 21.37
N GLY A 202 -10.20 0.88 20.39
CA GLY A 202 -10.53 -0.55 20.46
C GLY A 202 -9.84 -1.38 19.40
N SER A 203 -10.42 -2.56 19.10
CA SER A 203 -9.86 -3.54 18.17
C SER A 203 -10.76 -3.79 16.94
N ILE A 204 -11.95 -3.22 16.88
CA ILE A 204 -12.87 -3.40 15.75
C ILE A 204 -12.48 -2.40 14.66
N PRO A 205 -12.22 -2.83 13.42
CA PRO A 205 -11.93 -1.94 12.31
C PRO A 205 -13.07 -0.92 12.09
N TYR A 206 -12.71 0.34 11.93
CA TYR A 206 -13.62 1.39 11.46
C TYR A 206 -13.36 1.64 9.98
N VAL A 207 -14.33 1.30 9.14
CA VAL A 207 -14.23 1.40 7.69
C VAL A 207 -14.87 2.71 7.22
N SER A 208 -14.08 3.49 6.50
CA SER A 208 -14.47 4.78 5.92
C SER A 208 -14.23 4.82 4.41
N SER A 209 -14.53 5.95 3.77
CA SER A 209 -14.43 6.13 2.32
C SER A 209 -13.00 6.30 1.79
N SER A 210 -12.04 5.57 2.34
CA SER A 210 -10.66 5.50 1.87
C SER A 210 -10.49 4.43 0.78
N ALA A 211 -9.62 4.67 -0.19
CA ALA A 211 -9.15 3.66 -1.15
C ALA A 211 -7.93 2.88 -0.65
N LEU A 212 -7.39 3.22 0.52
CA LEU A 212 -6.22 2.59 1.13
C LEU A 212 -6.63 1.62 2.24
N ASN A 213 -5.81 0.62 2.50
CA ASN A 213 -5.97 -0.33 3.62
C ASN A 213 -7.37 -0.97 3.71
N ASN A 214 -7.97 -1.34 2.59
CA ASN A 214 -9.36 -1.81 2.50
C ASN A 214 -10.38 -0.86 3.14
N GLY A 215 -10.14 0.45 3.09
CA GLY A 215 -11.00 1.43 3.72
C GLY A 215 -10.88 1.52 5.25
N VAL A 216 -10.06 0.68 5.89
CA VAL A 216 -9.82 0.74 7.34
C VAL A 216 -9.03 1.99 7.69
N ASP A 217 -9.68 2.90 8.41
CA ASP A 217 -9.19 4.22 8.78
C ASP A 217 -8.75 4.28 10.26
N ASN A 218 -9.39 3.48 11.12
CA ASN A 218 -9.10 3.43 12.55
C ASN A 218 -9.55 2.09 13.16
N PHE A 219 -9.27 1.90 14.44
CA PHE A 219 -9.78 0.80 15.26
C PHE A 219 -10.57 1.35 16.45
N VAL A 220 -11.79 0.86 16.64
CA VAL A 220 -12.72 1.39 17.64
C VAL A 220 -13.32 0.29 18.52
N SER A 221 -13.90 0.69 19.67
CA SER A 221 -14.71 -0.17 20.54
C SER A 221 -16.16 0.31 20.65
N ASN A 222 -16.56 1.26 19.81
CA ASN A 222 -17.93 1.76 19.81
C ASN A 222 -18.93 0.65 19.49
N ASP A 223 -19.99 0.54 20.31
CA ASP A 223 -21.04 -0.46 20.16
C ASP A 223 -22.43 0.18 20.01
N LYS A 224 -22.67 1.26 20.74
CA LYS A 224 -23.94 1.99 20.66
C LYS A 224 -23.90 3.08 19.59
N GLY A 225 -25.01 3.21 18.87
CA GLY A 225 -25.17 4.28 17.88
C GLY A 225 -24.44 4.06 16.55
N VAL A 226 -23.79 2.94 16.37
CA VAL A 226 -23.05 2.53 15.15
C VAL A 226 -23.80 1.44 14.39
N ARG A 227 -23.32 1.11 13.18
CA ARG A 227 -23.73 -0.07 12.43
C ARG A 227 -22.51 -0.94 12.21
N LYS A 228 -22.64 -2.20 12.57
CA LYS A 228 -21.62 -3.22 12.36
C LYS A 228 -22.03 -4.17 11.24
N PHE A 229 -21.09 -4.55 10.43
CA PHE A 229 -21.27 -5.51 9.35
C PHE A 229 -20.10 -6.48 9.34
N SER A 230 -20.27 -7.62 8.68
CA SER A 230 -19.21 -8.62 8.49
C SER A 230 -19.52 -9.47 7.29
N ASP A 231 -18.48 -10.09 6.72
CA ASP A 231 -18.58 -11.00 5.59
C ASP A 231 -19.44 -10.41 4.45
N CYS A 232 -19.00 -9.27 3.93
CA CYS A 232 -19.73 -8.48 2.92
C CYS A 232 -18.77 -7.59 2.12
N LEU A 233 -19.28 -6.93 1.08
CA LEU A 233 -18.55 -5.83 0.45
C LEU A 233 -18.80 -4.51 1.18
N SER A 234 -17.74 -3.74 1.37
CA SER A 234 -17.78 -2.32 1.70
C SER A 234 -17.64 -1.51 0.42
N LEU A 235 -18.64 -0.70 0.08
CA LEU A 235 -18.62 0.21 -1.07
C LEU A 235 -18.56 1.65 -0.57
N ALA A 236 -17.51 2.38 -0.92
CA ALA A 236 -17.40 3.81 -0.64
C ALA A 236 -18.42 4.60 -1.48
N ASN A 237 -19.38 5.22 -0.81
CA ASN A 237 -20.45 5.98 -1.45
C ASN A 237 -20.13 7.47 -1.61
N SER A 238 -19.09 7.97 -0.93
CA SER A 238 -18.50 9.31 -1.05
C SER A 238 -16.99 9.23 -0.86
N GLY A 239 -16.26 10.33 -0.87
CA GLY A 239 -14.79 10.34 -0.76
C GLY A 239 -14.14 9.61 -1.94
N SER A 240 -13.53 8.47 -1.71
CA SER A 240 -13.01 7.58 -2.77
C SER A 240 -14.14 6.76 -3.40
N VAL A 241 -15.11 7.46 -4.00
CA VAL A 241 -16.37 6.88 -4.49
C VAL A 241 -16.12 5.68 -5.41
N GLY A 242 -16.79 4.56 -5.13
CA GLY A 242 -16.68 3.32 -5.89
C GLY A 242 -15.59 2.38 -5.40
N SER A 243 -14.69 2.79 -4.50
CA SER A 243 -13.76 1.85 -3.86
C SER A 243 -14.55 0.77 -3.14
N THR A 244 -14.29 -0.49 -3.50
CA THR A 244 -15.06 -1.63 -3.00
C THR A 244 -14.10 -2.71 -2.50
N PHE A 245 -14.33 -3.20 -1.28
CA PHE A 245 -13.50 -4.23 -0.65
C PHE A 245 -14.34 -5.34 -0.05
N TYR A 246 -13.81 -6.56 -0.04
CA TYR A 246 -14.37 -7.65 0.72
C TYR A 246 -13.86 -7.60 2.16
N GLU A 247 -14.78 -7.53 3.11
CA GLU A 247 -14.52 -7.46 4.54
C GLU A 247 -14.92 -8.77 5.21
N PRO A 248 -13.99 -9.72 5.43
CA PRO A 248 -14.29 -11.01 6.06
C PRO A 248 -14.51 -10.91 7.58
N PHE A 249 -14.17 -9.77 8.18
CA PHE A 249 -14.23 -9.50 9.62
C PHE A 249 -15.38 -8.55 9.97
N GLU A 250 -15.74 -8.51 11.27
CA GLU A 250 -16.67 -7.51 11.78
C GLU A 250 -16.02 -6.11 11.78
N PHE A 251 -16.76 -5.13 11.30
CA PHE A 251 -16.32 -3.74 11.24
C PHE A 251 -17.45 -2.75 11.55
N VAL A 252 -17.10 -1.58 12.05
CA VAL A 252 -18.01 -0.42 12.18
C VAL A 252 -17.94 0.37 10.88
N ALA A 253 -19.09 0.57 10.23
CA ALA A 253 -19.18 1.30 8.97
C ALA A 253 -19.55 2.77 9.18
N SER A 254 -18.77 3.68 8.58
CA SER A 254 -19.14 5.10 8.50
C SER A 254 -20.37 5.30 7.61
N ASP A 255 -20.99 6.46 7.69
CA ASP A 255 -22.09 6.86 6.78
C ASP A 255 -21.63 7.06 5.33
N HIS A 256 -20.32 7.03 5.08
CA HIS A 256 -19.72 7.08 3.74
C HIS A 256 -19.49 5.68 3.12
N ILE A 257 -19.95 4.62 3.80
CA ILE A 257 -19.88 3.24 3.34
C ILE A 257 -21.28 2.67 3.16
N THR A 258 -21.50 1.97 2.07
CA THR A 258 -22.66 1.11 1.85
C THR A 258 -22.19 -0.34 1.84
N HIS A 259 -22.74 -1.18 2.73
CA HIS A 259 -22.47 -2.61 2.69
C HIS A 259 -23.39 -3.29 1.67
N LEU A 260 -22.83 -4.28 0.97
CA LEU A 260 -23.55 -5.13 0.02
C LEU A 260 -23.33 -6.58 0.46
N LYS A 261 -24.43 -7.30 0.77
CA LYS A 261 -24.36 -8.67 1.27
C LYS A 261 -25.38 -9.58 0.62
N SER A 262 -25.00 -10.82 0.40
CA SER A 262 -25.90 -11.94 0.11
C SER A 262 -25.46 -13.17 0.89
N ASP A 263 -26.40 -13.89 1.47
CA ASP A 263 -26.11 -15.12 2.22
C ASP A 263 -25.75 -16.30 1.30
N LYS A 264 -25.90 -16.13 -0.01
CA LYS A 264 -25.49 -17.10 -1.04
C LYS A 264 -24.00 -17.01 -1.41
N PHE A 265 -23.32 -15.94 -1.01
CA PHE A 265 -21.98 -15.63 -1.47
C PHE A 265 -20.92 -16.12 -0.50
N ASN A 266 -19.87 -16.70 -1.07
CA ASN A 266 -18.62 -16.96 -0.38
C ASN A 266 -17.58 -15.89 -0.72
N LYS A 267 -16.36 -16.03 -0.17
CA LYS A 267 -15.23 -15.13 -0.39
C LYS A 267 -14.97 -14.83 -1.88
N TYR A 268 -15.03 -15.84 -2.74
CA TYR A 268 -14.66 -15.70 -4.14
C TYR A 268 -15.72 -14.92 -4.93
N HIS A 269 -16.99 -15.15 -4.65
CA HIS A 269 -18.08 -14.33 -5.19
C HIS A 269 -17.89 -12.85 -4.82
N TYR A 270 -17.58 -12.55 -3.55
CA TYR A 270 -17.32 -11.17 -3.12
C TYR A 270 -16.11 -10.57 -3.82
N LEU A 271 -15.00 -11.31 -3.97
CA LEU A 271 -13.83 -10.81 -4.68
C LEU A 271 -14.11 -10.51 -6.17
N PHE A 272 -14.87 -11.39 -6.83
CA PHE A 272 -15.30 -11.17 -8.20
C PHE A 272 -16.20 -9.92 -8.29
N LEU A 273 -17.24 -9.85 -7.46
CA LEU A 273 -18.20 -8.74 -7.43
C LEU A 273 -17.55 -7.42 -7.01
N ALA A 274 -16.51 -7.43 -6.17
CA ALA A 274 -15.74 -6.24 -5.83
C ALA A 274 -15.08 -5.61 -7.07
N THR A 275 -14.56 -6.43 -8.00
CA THR A 275 -13.97 -5.91 -9.25
C THR A 275 -15.02 -5.27 -10.16
N ILE A 276 -16.24 -5.81 -10.17
CA ILE A 276 -17.36 -5.26 -10.96
C ILE A 276 -17.88 -3.96 -10.34
N THR A 277 -18.14 -3.97 -9.03
CA THR A 277 -18.69 -2.80 -8.33
C THR A 277 -17.71 -1.64 -8.23
N SER A 278 -16.40 -1.91 -8.18
CA SER A 278 -15.38 -0.86 -8.20
C SER A 278 -15.38 0.00 -9.47
N ARG A 279 -15.93 -0.54 -10.59
CA ARG A 279 -16.13 0.23 -11.83
C ARG A 279 -17.16 1.36 -11.70
N LEU A 280 -17.93 1.39 -10.62
CA LEU A 280 -18.81 2.52 -10.32
C LEU A 280 -18.02 3.83 -10.14
N SER A 281 -16.73 3.75 -9.80
CA SER A 281 -15.81 4.91 -9.76
C SER A 281 -15.69 5.64 -11.11
N GLN A 282 -15.97 4.99 -12.22
CA GLN A 282 -15.98 5.60 -13.56
C GLN A 282 -17.23 6.47 -13.80
N LYS A 283 -18.33 6.17 -13.10
CA LYS A 283 -19.63 6.84 -13.24
C LYS A 283 -19.91 7.84 -12.12
N TYR A 284 -19.34 7.60 -10.95
CA TYR A 284 -19.55 8.38 -9.74
C TYR A 284 -18.24 9.01 -9.26
N ASN A 285 -18.35 10.15 -8.61
CA ASN A 285 -17.23 10.90 -8.05
C ASN A 285 -17.71 11.77 -6.88
N PHE A 286 -16.82 12.58 -6.31
CA PHE A 286 -17.13 13.46 -5.18
C PHE A 286 -18.36 14.37 -5.42
N ASN A 287 -18.55 14.89 -6.63
CA ASN A 287 -19.70 15.74 -6.98
C ASN A 287 -20.97 14.93 -7.34
N ARG A 288 -20.83 13.63 -7.48
CA ARG A 288 -21.91 12.70 -7.80
C ARG A 288 -21.76 11.42 -6.98
N GLU A 289 -22.08 11.51 -5.70
CA GLU A 289 -21.98 10.38 -4.76
C GLU A 289 -23.01 9.27 -5.06
N ILE A 290 -22.71 8.05 -4.59
CA ILE A 290 -23.60 6.90 -4.64
C ILE A 290 -24.55 6.99 -3.43
N ASN A 291 -25.82 7.37 -3.64
CA ASN A 291 -26.85 7.34 -2.61
C ASN A 291 -27.79 6.14 -2.79
N ASP A 292 -28.65 5.89 -1.82
CA ASP A 292 -29.56 4.73 -1.79
C ASP A 292 -30.46 4.67 -3.05
N LYS A 293 -30.93 5.82 -3.54
CA LYS A 293 -31.76 5.91 -4.75
C LYS A 293 -30.94 5.61 -6.02
N ARG A 294 -29.66 5.95 -6.04
CA ARG A 294 -28.80 5.69 -7.19
C ARG A 294 -28.38 4.24 -7.22
N ILE A 295 -27.93 3.68 -6.08
CA ILE A 295 -27.49 2.30 -6.03
C ILE A 295 -28.63 1.31 -6.35
N SER A 296 -29.85 1.61 -5.93
CA SER A 296 -31.01 0.75 -6.24
C SER A 296 -31.35 0.67 -7.73
N ARG A 297 -30.82 1.55 -8.56
CA ARG A 297 -31.00 1.61 -10.01
C ARG A 297 -29.76 1.25 -10.79
N GLU A 298 -28.66 0.94 -10.08
CA GLU A 298 -27.42 0.54 -10.75
C GLU A 298 -27.53 -0.83 -11.34
N ILE A 299 -26.89 -0.97 -12.50
CA ILE A 299 -26.81 -2.19 -13.26
C ILE A 299 -25.36 -2.65 -13.30
N VAL A 300 -25.15 -3.92 -13.04
CA VAL A 300 -23.88 -4.61 -13.18
C VAL A 300 -23.97 -5.68 -14.25
N LEU A 301 -22.90 -5.88 -15.00
CA LEU A 301 -22.77 -6.98 -15.94
C LEU A 301 -22.20 -8.19 -15.21
N LEU A 302 -22.91 -9.32 -15.25
CA LEU A 302 -22.47 -10.57 -14.65
C LEU A 302 -22.43 -11.67 -15.70
N PRO A 303 -21.53 -12.66 -15.55
CA PRO A 303 -21.53 -13.86 -16.34
C PRO A 303 -22.82 -14.64 -16.10
N VAL A 304 -23.35 -15.27 -17.13
CA VAL A 304 -24.61 -16.01 -17.04
C VAL A 304 -24.47 -17.47 -17.44
N THR A 305 -25.34 -18.28 -16.84
CA THR A 305 -25.60 -19.68 -17.25
C THR A 305 -26.34 -19.71 -18.58
N SER A 306 -26.52 -20.89 -19.16
CA SER A 306 -27.38 -21.11 -20.32
C SER A 306 -28.85 -20.71 -20.08
N GLY A 307 -29.28 -20.67 -18.80
CA GLY A 307 -30.60 -20.20 -18.38
C GLY A 307 -30.72 -18.70 -18.24
N ASN A 308 -29.68 -17.91 -18.56
CA ASN A 308 -29.64 -16.45 -18.43
C ASN A 308 -29.70 -15.94 -16.96
N GLU A 309 -29.41 -16.77 -15.97
CA GLU A 309 -29.25 -16.41 -14.56
C GLU A 309 -27.77 -16.17 -14.24
N PRO A 310 -27.44 -15.37 -13.19
CA PRO A 310 -26.05 -15.17 -12.79
C PRO A 310 -25.34 -16.51 -12.53
N ASP A 311 -24.19 -16.68 -13.14
CA ASP A 311 -23.38 -17.91 -13.02
C ASP A 311 -22.39 -17.75 -11.84
N TYR A 312 -22.88 -18.09 -10.65
CA TYR A 312 -22.09 -17.99 -9.42
C TYR A 312 -20.95 -19.01 -9.38
N ASP A 313 -21.16 -20.21 -9.96
CA ASP A 313 -20.10 -21.23 -10.05
C ASP A 313 -18.92 -20.74 -10.89
N TYR A 314 -19.20 -19.96 -11.93
CA TYR A 314 -18.14 -19.34 -12.73
C TYR A 314 -17.43 -18.20 -12.00
N MET A 315 -18.09 -17.51 -11.07
CA MET A 315 -17.49 -16.42 -10.28
C MET A 315 -16.62 -16.94 -9.13
N GLU A 316 -16.81 -18.18 -8.70
CA GLU A 316 -16.01 -18.85 -7.68
C GLU A 316 -14.69 -19.37 -8.23
#